data_35d109904a3758a98d8abeb54c87ac01
#
_entry.id   35d109904a3758a98d8abeb54c87ac01
#
_cell.length_a   1.000
_cell.length_b   1.000
_cell.length_c   1.000
_cell.angle_alpha   90.00
_cell.angle_beta   90.00
_cell.angle_gamma   90.00
#
_symmetry.space_group_name_H-M   'P 1'
#
loop_
_entity.id
_entity.type
_entity.pdbx_description
1 polymer ?
#
loop_
_entity_poly.entity_id
_entity_poly.type
_entity_poly.pdbx_seq_one_letter_code
_entity_poly.pdbx_strand_id
1 'polypeptide(L)'
;MTRNQICNQLSFVQLMPSTLKDVRFDLHYGEFSLLFEEYDPYKIRKNGSYKDQLDRVLKVFSPVSPSAYKKITKAVFLSAKFLSSYDSVESFEKEVLEASKDEKERFQYLNDFRLKSHLSSMYFNRTCRFFQESGLLDVPYLSKEVKEKARKVFSLEDDNEKLFFALLHKAKEEKISCKERQDQLLKR
;
A
#
# COMPACT_ATOMS: atom_id res chain seq x y z
N MET A 1 -8.84 -10.97 -2.27
CA MET A 1 -7.46 -10.87 -2.80
C MET A 1 -6.63 -11.99 -2.22
N THR A 2 -5.64 -12.55 -2.93
CA THR A 2 -4.76 -13.56 -2.34
C THR A 2 -3.73 -12.91 -1.41
N ARG A 3 -3.19 -13.70 -0.46
CA ARG A 3 -2.11 -13.21 0.44
C ARG A 3 -0.90 -12.67 -0.31
N ASN A 4 -0.54 -13.30 -1.43
CA ASN A 4 0.57 -12.89 -2.26
C ASN A 4 0.31 -11.52 -2.91
N GLN A 5 -0.92 -11.30 -3.37
CA GLN A 5 -1.34 -10.01 -3.94
C GLN A 5 -1.33 -8.91 -2.86
N ILE A 6 -1.76 -9.21 -1.62
CA ILE A 6 -1.69 -8.26 -0.50
C ILE A 6 -0.23 -7.92 -0.18
N CYS A 7 0.66 -8.92 -0.11
CA CYS A 7 2.08 -8.71 0.15
C CYS A 7 2.75 -7.89 -0.95
N ASN A 8 2.48 -8.20 -2.20
CA ASN A 8 2.97 -7.44 -3.35
C ASN A 8 2.49 -5.99 -3.30
N GLN A 9 1.18 -5.77 -3.13
CA GLN A 9 0.59 -4.43 -3.07
C GLN A 9 1.15 -3.62 -1.90
N LEU A 10 1.27 -4.21 -0.72
CA LEU A 10 1.86 -3.56 0.45
C LEU A 10 3.32 -3.20 0.22
N SER A 11 4.07 -4.04 -0.50
CA SER A 11 5.46 -3.76 -0.87
C SER A 11 5.54 -2.60 -1.86
N PHE A 12 4.69 -2.62 -2.87
CA PHE A 12 4.69 -1.64 -3.96
C PHE A 12 4.38 -0.22 -3.48
N VAL A 13 3.36 -0.05 -2.62
CA VAL A 13 2.98 1.28 -2.11
C VAL A 13 4.04 1.93 -1.21
N GLN A 14 4.99 1.15 -0.70
CA GLN A 14 6.13 1.67 0.06
C GLN A 14 7.18 2.33 -0.82
N LEU A 15 7.17 2.04 -2.13
CA LEU A 15 8.22 2.49 -3.05
C LEU A 15 7.87 3.84 -3.70
N MET A 16 8.89 4.60 -4.02
CA MET A 16 8.76 5.82 -4.81
C MET A 16 8.70 5.44 -6.31
N PRO A 17 7.92 6.18 -7.13
CA PRO A 17 7.88 5.93 -8.58
C PRO A 17 9.27 5.97 -9.24
N SER A 18 10.16 6.87 -8.77
CA SER A 18 11.54 6.93 -9.24
C SER A 18 12.31 5.64 -9.00
N THR A 19 12.14 5.01 -7.82
CA THR A 19 12.80 3.73 -7.50
C THR A 19 12.38 2.63 -8.45
N LEU A 20 11.09 2.58 -8.83
CA LEU A 20 10.56 1.60 -9.78
C LEU A 20 11.08 1.84 -11.20
N LYS A 21 11.22 3.10 -11.61
CA LYS A 21 11.83 3.52 -12.86
C LYS A 21 13.31 3.13 -12.94
N ASP A 22 14.08 3.40 -11.89
CA ASP A 22 15.53 3.16 -11.83
C ASP A 22 15.88 1.69 -12.07
N VAL A 23 15.02 0.75 -11.70
CA VAL A 23 15.21 -0.69 -11.90
C VAL A 23 14.38 -1.25 -13.05
N ARG A 24 13.67 -0.40 -13.79
CA ARG A 24 12.76 -0.87 -14.87
C ARG A 24 11.84 -1.99 -14.38
N PHE A 25 11.18 -1.74 -13.24
CA PHE A 25 10.42 -2.76 -12.52
C PHE A 25 9.39 -3.47 -13.41
N ASP A 26 8.73 -2.75 -14.29
CA ASP A 26 7.72 -3.33 -15.20
C ASP A 26 8.30 -4.38 -16.15
N LEU A 27 9.56 -4.19 -16.62
CA LEU A 27 10.25 -5.14 -17.49
C LEU A 27 10.71 -6.40 -16.72
N HIS A 28 11.05 -6.24 -15.44
CA HIS A 28 11.59 -7.31 -14.60
C HIS A 28 10.58 -7.84 -13.58
N TYR A 29 9.29 -7.49 -13.72
CA TYR A 29 8.28 -7.89 -12.75
C TYR A 29 8.24 -9.41 -12.51
N GLY A 30 8.27 -10.21 -13.57
CA GLY A 30 8.26 -11.68 -13.48
C GLY A 30 9.49 -12.24 -12.75
N GLU A 31 10.67 -11.66 -13.02
CA GLU A 31 11.93 -12.07 -12.36
C GLU A 31 11.91 -11.71 -10.87
N PHE A 32 11.40 -10.53 -10.51
CA PHE A 32 11.17 -10.15 -9.10
C PHE A 32 10.18 -11.07 -8.41
N SER A 33 9.11 -11.45 -9.10
CA SER A 33 8.11 -12.37 -8.54
C SER A 33 8.75 -13.73 -8.19
N LEU A 34 9.57 -14.29 -9.08
CA LEU A 34 10.30 -15.53 -8.81
C LEU A 34 11.31 -15.38 -7.66
N LEU A 35 12.07 -14.29 -7.62
CA LEU A 35 13.06 -14.04 -6.57
C LEU A 35 12.42 -13.86 -5.19
N PHE A 36 11.20 -13.32 -5.14
CA PHE A 36 10.44 -13.10 -3.92
C PHE A 36 9.33 -14.14 -3.70
N GLU A 37 9.54 -15.39 -4.16
CA GLU A 37 8.63 -16.51 -3.89
C GLU A 37 7.15 -16.17 -4.24
N GLU A 38 6.95 -15.52 -5.38
CA GLU A 38 5.63 -15.02 -5.82
C GLU A 38 4.95 -14.12 -4.80
N TYR A 39 5.74 -13.42 -3.99
CA TYR A 39 5.31 -12.57 -2.87
C TYR A 39 4.56 -13.31 -1.76
N ASP A 40 4.78 -14.63 -1.60
CA ASP A 40 4.26 -15.39 -0.46
C ASP A 40 4.99 -14.96 0.83
N PRO A 41 4.32 -14.29 1.78
CA PRO A 41 4.99 -13.70 2.95
C PRO A 41 5.62 -14.76 3.85
N TYR A 42 5.04 -15.95 3.94
CA TYR A 42 5.57 -17.03 4.77
C TYR A 42 6.79 -17.67 4.13
N LYS A 43 6.79 -17.90 2.81
CA LYS A 43 7.96 -18.42 2.08
C LYS A 43 9.11 -17.41 2.11
N ILE A 44 8.85 -16.12 1.87
CA ILE A 44 9.86 -15.06 1.95
C ILE A 44 10.55 -15.10 3.32
N ARG A 45 9.78 -15.22 4.39
CA ARG A 45 10.33 -15.27 5.76
C ARG A 45 11.10 -16.56 6.06
N LYS A 46 10.67 -17.68 5.52
CA LYS A 46 11.33 -18.99 5.69
C LYS A 46 12.65 -19.06 4.92
N ASN A 47 12.76 -18.41 3.77
CA ASN A 47 13.89 -18.54 2.84
C ASN A 47 15.07 -17.60 3.12
N GLY A 48 15.21 -17.10 4.33
CA GLY A 48 16.40 -16.39 4.79
C GLY A 48 16.18 -14.99 5.33
N SER A 49 17.29 -14.35 5.68
CA SER A 49 17.34 -12.98 6.18
C SER A 49 17.17 -11.97 5.03
N TYR A 50 16.97 -10.70 5.41
CA TYR A 50 17.01 -9.58 4.45
C TYR A 50 18.31 -9.58 3.63
N LYS A 51 19.46 -9.88 4.25
CA LYS A 51 20.75 -9.92 3.57
C LYS A 51 20.78 -11.02 2.51
N ASP A 52 20.32 -12.22 2.82
CA ASP A 52 20.29 -13.35 1.89
C ASP A 52 19.43 -13.04 0.65
N GLN A 53 18.28 -12.39 0.89
CA GLN A 53 17.40 -11.98 -0.21
C GLN A 53 18.02 -10.88 -1.06
N LEU A 54 18.67 -9.89 -0.45
CA LEU A 54 19.37 -8.84 -1.18
C LEU A 54 20.50 -9.40 -2.02
N ASP A 55 21.28 -10.33 -1.48
CA ASP A 55 22.39 -10.95 -2.19
C ASP A 55 21.87 -11.74 -3.42
N ARG A 56 20.73 -12.41 -3.31
CA ARG A 56 20.06 -13.07 -4.45
C ARG A 56 19.65 -12.08 -5.53
N VAL A 57 19.00 -10.98 -5.14
CA VAL A 57 18.57 -9.92 -6.06
C VAL A 57 19.77 -9.31 -6.79
N LEU A 58 20.84 -8.99 -6.07
CA LEU A 58 22.04 -8.38 -6.64
C LEU A 58 22.84 -9.33 -7.54
N LYS A 59 22.68 -10.64 -7.38
CA LYS A 59 23.28 -11.65 -8.29
C LYS A 59 22.55 -11.73 -9.63
N VAL A 60 21.23 -11.55 -9.62
CA VAL A 60 20.41 -11.64 -10.84
C VAL A 60 20.44 -10.32 -11.61
N PHE A 61 20.25 -9.23 -10.90
CA PHE A 61 20.24 -7.91 -11.51
C PHE A 61 21.62 -7.27 -11.37
N SER A 62 22.30 -7.07 -12.50
CA SER A 62 23.58 -6.38 -12.55
C SER A 62 23.50 -4.97 -11.92
N PRO A 63 24.59 -4.43 -11.32
CA PRO A 63 24.59 -3.32 -10.35
C PRO A 63 24.29 -1.93 -10.92
N VAL A 64 23.37 -1.81 -11.87
CA VAL A 64 23.02 -0.51 -12.47
C VAL A 64 22.39 0.45 -11.44
N SER A 65 21.69 -0.07 -10.44
CA SER A 65 21.07 0.73 -9.38
C SER A 65 20.97 0.01 -8.02
N PRO A 66 22.10 -0.30 -7.37
CA PRO A 66 22.10 -1.07 -6.12
C PRO A 66 21.22 -0.48 -5.01
N SER A 67 21.10 0.85 -4.94
CA SER A 67 20.26 1.53 -3.96
C SER A 67 18.77 1.29 -4.20
N ALA A 68 18.33 1.20 -5.45
CA ALA A 68 16.94 0.91 -5.80
C ALA A 68 16.59 -0.55 -5.48
N TYR A 69 17.45 -1.50 -5.81
CA TYR A 69 17.27 -2.92 -5.43
C TYR A 69 17.23 -3.12 -3.92
N LYS A 70 18.09 -2.42 -3.16
CA LYS A 70 18.01 -2.41 -1.68
C LYS A 70 16.64 -1.95 -1.17
N LYS A 71 16.09 -0.87 -1.75
CA LYS A 71 14.77 -0.35 -1.37
C LYS A 71 13.65 -1.35 -1.68
N ILE A 72 13.66 -1.96 -2.87
CA ILE A 72 12.67 -2.98 -3.26
C ILE A 72 12.75 -4.18 -2.32
N THR A 73 13.93 -4.76 -2.16
CA THR A 73 14.13 -5.93 -1.27
C THR A 73 13.69 -5.61 0.15
N LYS A 74 14.00 -4.41 0.66
CA LYS A 74 13.59 -3.98 2.00
C LYS A 74 12.06 -3.86 2.10
N ALA A 75 11.40 -3.28 1.12
CA ALA A 75 9.94 -3.14 1.11
C ALA A 75 9.26 -4.51 1.10
N VAL A 76 9.70 -5.43 0.25
CA VAL A 76 9.16 -6.80 0.17
C VAL A 76 9.40 -7.56 1.48
N PHE A 77 10.62 -7.52 2.01
CA PHE A 77 10.96 -8.22 3.25
C PHE A 77 10.17 -7.72 4.46
N LEU A 78 9.99 -6.40 4.59
CA LEU A 78 9.23 -5.80 5.68
C LEU A 78 7.73 -6.09 5.55
N SER A 79 7.17 -6.04 4.33
CA SER A 79 5.77 -6.44 4.08
C SER A 79 5.54 -7.90 4.44
N ALA A 80 6.43 -8.78 4.02
CA ALA A 80 6.37 -10.20 4.36
C ALA A 80 6.50 -10.43 5.87
N LYS A 81 7.41 -9.71 6.54
CA LYS A 81 7.57 -9.77 8.00
C LYS A 81 6.29 -9.37 8.73
N PHE A 82 5.66 -8.30 8.30
CA PHE A 82 4.40 -7.84 8.88
C PHE A 82 3.27 -8.86 8.66
N LEU A 83 3.03 -9.27 7.41
CA LEU A 83 1.94 -10.20 7.10
C LEU A 83 2.15 -11.60 7.69
N SER A 84 3.39 -12.08 7.80
CA SER A 84 3.69 -13.36 8.42
C SER A 84 3.62 -13.36 9.96
N SER A 85 3.36 -12.21 10.59
CA SER A 85 3.07 -12.14 12.04
C SER A 85 1.63 -12.53 12.38
N TYR A 86 0.77 -12.63 11.38
CA TYR A 86 -0.58 -13.18 11.49
C TYR A 86 -0.58 -14.67 11.19
N ASP A 87 -1.43 -15.44 11.87
CA ASP A 87 -1.58 -16.88 11.63
C ASP A 87 -2.03 -17.16 10.18
N SER A 88 -2.86 -16.27 9.64
CA SER A 88 -3.29 -16.31 8.24
C SER A 88 -3.61 -14.89 7.74
N VAL A 89 -3.76 -14.75 6.41
CA VAL A 89 -4.18 -13.46 5.82
C VAL A 89 -5.61 -13.12 6.21
N GLU A 90 -6.46 -14.13 6.36
CA GLU A 90 -7.83 -13.97 6.83
C GLU A 90 -7.88 -13.39 8.26
N SER A 91 -6.90 -13.71 9.11
CA SER A 91 -6.75 -13.10 10.43
C SER A 91 -6.42 -11.60 10.33
N PHE A 92 -5.56 -11.21 9.39
CA PHE A 92 -5.28 -9.80 9.10
C PHE A 92 -6.51 -9.08 8.54
N GLU A 93 -7.20 -9.66 7.56
CA GLU A 93 -8.43 -9.10 6.99
C GLU A 93 -9.51 -8.91 8.06
N LYS A 94 -9.66 -9.89 8.94
CA LYS A 94 -10.59 -9.81 10.07
C LYS A 94 -10.23 -8.66 11.03
N GLU A 95 -8.95 -8.50 11.38
CA GLU A 95 -8.49 -7.36 12.20
C GLU A 95 -8.82 -6.02 11.54
N VAL A 96 -8.55 -5.91 10.23
CA VAL A 96 -8.86 -4.69 9.46
C VAL A 96 -10.34 -4.35 9.51
N LEU A 97 -11.21 -5.35 9.31
CA LEU A 97 -12.66 -5.16 9.35
C LEU A 97 -13.15 -4.79 10.74
N GLU A 98 -12.64 -5.44 11.77
CA GLU A 98 -12.99 -5.13 13.17
C GLU A 98 -12.56 -3.71 13.57
N ALA A 99 -11.35 -3.30 13.22
CA ALA A 99 -10.78 -2.00 13.54
C ALA A 99 -11.34 -0.83 12.68
N SER A 100 -12.21 -1.13 11.72
CA SER A 100 -12.76 -0.16 10.77
C SER A 100 -14.29 -0.20 10.66
N LYS A 101 -14.97 -0.66 11.72
CA LYS A 101 -16.44 -0.80 11.75
C LYS A 101 -17.16 0.53 11.57
N ASP A 102 -16.69 1.56 12.23
CA ASP A 102 -17.20 2.91 12.02
C ASP A 102 -16.17 3.81 11.29
N GLU A 103 -16.61 4.98 10.86
CA GLU A 103 -15.78 5.87 10.04
C GLU A 103 -14.64 6.50 10.83
N LYS A 104 -14.83 6.81 12.10
CA LYS A 104 -13.81 7.41 12.96
C LYS A 104 -12.74 6.38 13.34
N GLU A 105 -13.17 5.18 13.73
CA GLU A 105 -12.26 4.05 14.00
C GLU A 105 -11.45 3.72 12.75
N ARG A 106 -12.08 3.69 11.57
CA ARG A 106 -11.42 3.49 10.28
C ARG A 106 -10.36 4.55 10.01
N PHE A 107 -10.69 5.82 10.17
CA PHE A 107 -9.74 6.92 9.99
C PHE A 107 -8.56 6.80 10.96
N GLN A 108 -8.84 6.51 12.23
CA GLN A 108 -7.82 6.31 13.25
C GLN A 108 -6.93 5.10 12.94
N TYR A 109 -7.52 3.97 12.53
CA TYR A 109 -6.77 2.78 12.12
C TYR A 109 -5.80 3.07 10.98
N LEU A 110 -6.25 3.83 9.96
CA LEU A 110 -5.40 4.24 8.84
C LEU A 110 -4.24 5.14 9.26
N ASN A 111 -4.46 6.05 10.19
CA ASN A 111 -3.40 6.90 10.76
C ASN A 111 -2.39 6.09 11.57
N ASP A 112 -2.84 5.11 12.34
CA ASP A 112 -2.02 4.31 13.23
C ASP A 112 -1.34 3.13 12.53
N PHE A 113 -1.74 2.81 11.30
CA PHE A 113 -1.24 1.65 10.57
C PHE A 113 0.28 1.61 10.47
N ARG A 114 0.94 2.76 10.29
CA ARG A 114 2.39 2.88 10.26
C ARG A 114 3.05 2.37 11.56
N LEU A 115 2.47 2.70 12.71
CA LEU A 115 2.96 2.29 14.01
C LEU A 115 2.68 0.81 14.24
N LYS A 116 1.47 0.36 13.94
CA LYS A 116 1.05 -1.04 14.09
C LYS A 116 1.84 -2.00 13.21
N SER A 117 2.06 -1.62 11.96
CA SER A 117 2.79 -2.45 10.99
C SER A 117 4.31 -2.37 11.11
N HIS A 118 4.84 -1.38 11.84
CA HIS A 118 6.27 -1.02 11.85
C HIS A 118 6.84 -0.69 10.46
N LEU A 119 5.99 -0.31 9.51
CA LEU A 119 6.38 0.07 8.15
C LEU A 119 6.57 1.57 8.06
N SER A 120 7.79 2.05 8.30
CA SER A 120 8.11 3.48 8.42
C SER A 120 7.71 4.34 7.23
N SER A 121 7.55 3.74 6.05
CA SER A 121 7.13 4.41 4.81
C SER A 121 5.61 4.53 4.64
N MET A 122 4.81 3.87 5.51
CA MET A 122 3.35 3.83 5.44
C MET A 122 2.72 5.03 6.14
N TYR A 123 2.91 6.22 5.58
CA TYR A 123 2.16 7.41 5.98
C TYR A 123 0.70 7.32 5.56
N PHE A 124 -0.19 8.09 6.18
CA PHE A 124 -1.63 8.07 5.98
C PHE A 124 -2.06 7.87 4.51
N ASN A 125 -1.57 8.70 3.61
CA ASN A 125 -1.94 8.60 2.19
C ASN A 125 -1.51 7.28 1.52
N ARG A 126 -0.34 6.74 1.86
CA ARG A 126 0.09 5.43 1.34
C ARG A 126 -0.72 4.31 1.94
N THR A 127 -1.09 4.44 3.19
CA THR A 127 -1.99 3.51 3.87
C THR A 127 -3.36 3.49 3.19
N CYS A 128 -3.97 4.65 2.97
CA CYS A 128 -5.23 4.75 2.23
C CYS A 128 -5.14 4.14 0.82
N ARG A 129 -4.05 4.43 0.11
CA ARG A 129 -3.79 3.85 -1.20
C ARG A 129 -3.72 2.32 -1.14
N PHE A 130 -2.98 1.78 -0.19
CA PHE A 130 -2.87 0.33 -0.01
C PHE A 130 -4.24 -0.30 0.22
N PHE A 131 -5.02 0.21 1.15
CA PHE A 131 -6.33 -0.36 1.49
C PHE A 131 -7.35 -0.21 0.36
N GLN A 132 -7.34 0.91 -0.37
CA GLN A 132 -8.20 1.11 -1.53
C GLN A 132 -7.83 0.18 -2.69
N GLU A 133 -6.55 0.15 -3.08
CA GLU A 133 -6.08 -0.66 -4.23
C GLU A 133 -6.12 -2.17 -3.93
N SER A 134 -5.97 -2.58 -2.68
CA SER A 134 -6.15 -3.97 -2.26
C SER A 134 -7.63 -4.38 -2.13
N GLY A 135 -8.55 -3.45 -2.15
CA GLY A 135 -9.96 -3.73 -1.92
C GLY A 135 -10.32 -4.16 -0.51
N LEU A 136 -9.38 -4.06 0.46
CA LEU A 136 -9.62 -4.40 1.86
C LEU A 136 -10.55 -3.40 2.54
N LEU A 137 -10.45 -2.12 2.17
CA LEU A 137 -11.36 -1.06 2.64
C LEU A 137 -11.70 -0.14 1.48
N ASP A 138 -12.97 0.24 1.40
CA ASP A 138 -13.41 1.33 0.52
C ASP A 138 -13.16 2.67 1.21
N VAL A 139 -12.00 3.25 0.94
CA VAL A 139 -11.52 4.50 1.55
C VAL A 139 -10.95 5.43 0.49
N PRO A 140 -11.09 6.76 0.66
CA PRO A 140 -10.49 7.70 -0.27
C PRO A 140 -8.96 7.75 -0.13
N TYR A 141 -8.26 7.74 -1.27
CA TYR A 141 -6.82 7.99 -1.36
C TYR A 141 -6.58 9.45 -1.74
N LEU A 142 -6.01 10.22 -0.84
CA LEU A 142 -5.78 11.64 -0.99
C LEU A 142 -4.47 11.94 -1.74
N SER A 143 -4.39 11.61 -3.05
CA SER A 143 -3.27 12.09 -3.88
C SER A 143 -3.23 13.62 -3.93
N LYS A 144 -2.09 14.20 -4.34
CA LYS A 144 -1.97 15.66 -4.46
C LYS A 144 -3.08 16.24 -5.34
N GLU A 145 -3.32 15.62 -6.49
CA GLU A 145 -4.33 16.07 -7.45
C GLU A 145 -5.77 15.93 -6.89
N VAL A 146 -6.08 14.81 -6.22
CA VAL A 146 -7.36 14.60 -5.55
C VAL A 146 -7.59 15.67 -4.48
N LYS A 147 -6.59 15.98 -3.66
CA LYS A 147 -6.69 17.03 -2.64
C LYS A 147 -6.99 18.39 -3.26
N GLU A 148 -6.23 18.79 -4.28
CA GLU A 148 -6.41 20.08 -4.94
C GLU A 148 -7.80 20.26 -5.52
N LYS A 149 -8.34 19.22 -6.16
CA LYS A 149 -9.70 19.24 -6.73
C LYS A 149 -10.78 19.15 -5.63
N ALA A 150 -10.60 18.29 -4.64
CA ALA A 150 -11.54 18.14 -3.52
C ALA A 150 -11.67 19.45 -2.72
N ARG A 151 -10.56 20.12 -2.43
CA ARG A 151 -10.57 21.44 -1.75
C ARG A 151 -11.44 22.45 -2.49
N LYS A 152 -11.32 22.51 -3.81
CA LYS A 152 -12.12 23.43 -4.64
C LYS A 152 -13.61 23.06 -4.64
N VAL A 153 -13.91 21.76 -4.82
CA VAL A 153 -15.30 21.28 -4.92
C VAL A 153 -16.05 21.37 -3.58
N PHE A 154 -15.38 21.06 -2.48
CA PHE A 154 -16.01 21.08 -1.15
C PHE A 154 -15.76 22.36 -0.38
N SER A 155 -15.01 23.33 -0.96
CA SER A 155 -14.64 24.59 -0.28
C SER A 155 -13.98 24.36 1.08
N LEU A 156 -13.08 23.36 1.16
CA LEU A 156 -12.39 22.97 2.39
C LEU A 156 -10.92 23.43 2.36
N GLU A 157 -10.37 23.59 3.56
CA GLU A 157 -8.94 23.79 3.78
C GLU A 157 -8.14 22.52 3.48
N ASP A 158 -6.78 22.62 3.50
CA ASP A 158 -5.89 21.46 3.32
C ASP A 158 -5.78 20.63 4.61
N ASP A 159 -6.89 20.05 5.00
CA ASP A 159 -7.05 19.17 6.14
C ASP A 159 -7.39 17.76 5.65
N ASN A 160 -6.49 16.82 5.90
CA ASN A 160 -6.65 15.43 5.43
C ASN A 160 -7.90 14.77 6.01
N GLU A 161 -8.24 15.05 7.25
CA GLU A 161 -9.42 14.45 7.90
C GLU A 161 -10.70 14.98 7.28
N LYS A 162 -10.83 16.31 7.14
CA LYS A 162 -12.00 16.93 6.51
C LYS A 162 -12.18 16.46 5.06
N LEU A 163 -11.09 16.42 4.29
CA LEU A 163 -11.12 15.96 2.88
C LEU A 163 -11.46 14.47 2.78
N PHE A 164 -10.93 13.64 3.69
CA PHE A 164 -11.22 12.21 3.75
C PHE A 164 -12.72 11.98 3.98
N PHE A 165 -13.29 12.60 5.01
CA PHE A 165 -14.71 12.43 5.30
C PHE A 165 -15.63 13.04 4.24
N ALA A 166 -15.28 14.19 3.67
CA ALA A 166 -16.06 14.78 2.59
C ALA A 166 -16.17 13.86 1.36
N LEU A 167 -15.06 13.24 0.97
CA LEU A 167 -15.05 12.27 -0.14
C LEU A 167 -15.78 10.98 0.22
N LEU A 168 -15.59 10.45 1.42
CA LEU A 168 -16.25 9.24 1.90
C LEU A 168 -17.77 9.42 1.95
N HIS A 169 -18.25 10.52 2.55
CA HIS A 169 -19.67 10.81 2.63
C HIS A 169 -20.29 11.02 1.25
N LYS A 170 -19.58 11.75 0.37
CA LYS A 170 -20.07 11.97 -0.98
C LYS A 170 -20.19 10.70 -1.81
N ALA A 171 -19.24 9.79 -1.68
CA ALA A 171 -19.31 8.47 -2.31
C ALA A 171 -20.51 7.66 -1.80
N LYS A 172 -20.78 7.68 -0.49
CA LYS A 172 -21.94 7.03 0.12
C LYS A 172 -23.27 7.62 -0.34
N GLU A 173 -23.39 8.96 -0.39
CA GLU A 173 -24.59 9.63 -0.90
C GLU A 173 -24.89 9.23 -2.35
N GLU A 174 -23.85 9.16 -3.18
CA GLU A 174 -23.94 8.79 -4.61
C GLU A 174 -24.02 7.27 -4.82
N LYS A 175 -23.89 6.46 -3.76
CA LYS A 175 -23.89 4.99 -3.78
C LYS A 175 -22.84 4.40 -4.73
N ILE A 176 -21.68 4.99 -4.79
CA ILE A 176 -20.51 4.56 -5.56
C ILE A 176 -19.31 4.32 -4.62
N SER A 177 -18.27 3.64 -5.12
CA SER A 177 -17.03 3.49 -4.35
C SER A 177 -16.26 4.80 -4.21
N CYS A 178 -15.44 4.90 -3.19
CA CYS A 178 -14.52 6.03 -3.00
C CYS A 178 -13.59 6.21 -4.21
N LYS A 179 -13.17 5.11 -4.83
CA LYS A 179 -12.35 5.14 -6.04
C LYS A 179 -13.11 5.75 -7.22
N GLU A 180 -14.33 5.30 -7.49
CA GLU A 180 -15.17 5.86 -8.56
C GLU A 180 -15.44 7.35 -8.34
N ARG A 181 -15.71 7.75 -7.09
CA ARG A 181 -15.87 9.17 -6.73
C ARG A 181 -14.63 9.99 -7.04
N GLN A 182 -13.45 9.48 -6.71
CA GLN A 182 -12.18 10.14 -7.02
C GLN A 182 -11.95 10.26 -8.53
N ASP A 183 -12.21 9.19 -9.29
CA ASP A 183 -12.08 9.18 -10.75
C ASP A 183 -13.02 10.21 -11.41
N GLN A 184 -14.25 10.36 -10.90
CA GLN A 184 -15.19 11.39 -11.35
C GLN A 184 -14.69 12.81 -11.01
N LEU A 185 -14.10 12.98 -9.82
CA LEU A 185 -13.53 14.25 -9.39
C LEU A 185 -12.35 14.65 -10.30
N LEU A 186 -11.52 13.70 -10.70
CA LEU A 186 -10.36 13.93 -11.55
C LEU A 186 -10.71 14.26 -13.00
N LYS A 187 -11.88 13.85 -13.47
CA LYS A 187 -12.40 14.15 -14.83
C LYS A 187 -13.00 15.55 -14.96
N ARG A 188 -13.36 16.19 -13.87
CA ARG A 188 -13.84 17.57 -13.81
C ARG A 188 -12.70 18.56 -13.71
#